data_ca1222b967f0f386d0a24d3aeed5a9f2
#
_entry.id   ca1222b967f0f386d0a24d3aeed5a9f2
#
_cell.length_a   1.000
_cell.length_b   1.000
_cell.length_c   1.000
_cell.angle_alpha   90.00
_cell.angle_beta   90.00
_cell.angle_gamma   90.00
#
_symmetry.space_group_name_H-M   'P 1'
#
loop_
_entity.id
_entity.type
_entity.pdbx_description
1 polymer ?
#
loop_
_entity_poly.entity_id
_entity_poly.type
_entity_poly.pdbx_seq_one_letter_code
_entity_poly.pdbx_strand_id
1 'polypeptide(L)'
;VLLLHGFTGNSADVRQLGKYLYRHGYTCYGPHYSGHAVPPEQLVRTGPADWWVDVTRAVRFLKQAGYPEIAVGGLSLGGVFSLKCGYTFSVKGIVSMCAPAYRENGDRLYRGVLRYMETYKHYEGKKPEEIATEIARIRNKIPPLLAAMAGLIHMVRQNLGRIYVPAFIAQASRDEMIDPSGANIIYHDIHSTQKQLKWYEKSGHVITLGTEKAMLHQDVYAFLESLDWSVS
;
A
#
# COMPACT_ATOMS: atom_id res chain seq x y z
N VAL A 1 -0.05 -8.06 -12.76
CA VAL A 1 0.28 -7.65 -11.37
C VAL A 1 -0.57 -6.46 -10.98
N LEU A 2 -1.29 -6.55 -9.86
CA LEU A 2 -2.00 -5.44 -9.24
C LEU A 2 -1.07 -4.70 -8.30
N LEU A 3 -0.89 -3.38 -8.46
CA LEU A 3 0.01 -2.55 -7.66
C LEU A 3 -0.78 -1.49 -6.89
N LEU A 4 -0.69 -1.53 -5.57
CA LEU A 4 -1.49 -0.76 -4.63
C LEU A 4 -0.64 0.33 -3.94
N HIS A 5 -1.08 1.59 -4.04
CA HIS A 5 -0.37 2.74 -3.47
C HIS A 5 -0.63 2.92 -1.96
N GLY A 6 0.13 3.81 -1.32
CA GLY A 6 0.01 4.15 0.09
C GLY A 6 -1.15 5.11 0.42
N PHE A 7 -1.41 5.30 1.71
CA PHE A 7 -2.35 6.31 2.21
C PHE A 7 -1.83 7.72 1.86
N THR A 8 -2.73 8.61 1.45
CA THR A 8 -2.43 9.95 0.89
C THR A 8 -1.61 9.94 -0.41
N GLY A 9 -1.21 8.76 -0.89
CA GLY A 9 -0.47 8.59 -2.14
C GLY A 9 -1.39 8.44 -3.36
N ASN A 10 -0.80 8.00 -4.44
CA ASN A 10 -1.50 7.68 -5.70
C ASN A 10 -0.66 6.69 -6.52
N SER A 11 -1.11 6.35 -7.73
CA SER A 11 -0.39 5.39 -8.59
C SER A 11 1.06 5.78 -8.92
N ALA A 12 1.48 7.03 -8.72
CA ALA A 12 2.87 7.45 -8.92
C ALA A 12 3.83 6.74 -7.95
N ASP A 13 3.37 6.37 -6.74
CA ASP A 13 4.17 5.68 -5.73
C ASP A 13 4.67 4.32 -6.23
N VAL A 14 3.88 3.64 -7.04
CA VAL A 14 4.18 2.29 -7.56
C VAL A 14 4.46 2.26 -9.06
N ARG A 15 4.36 3.41 -9.75
CA ARG A 15 4.49 3.51 -11.21
C ARG A 15 5.87 3.10 -11.71
N GLN A 16 6.95 3.43 -10.99
CA GLN A 16 8.30 3.07 -11.42
C GLN A 16 8.50 1.55 -11.36
N LEU A 17 8.02 0.90 -10.30
CA LEU A 17 7.99 -0.56 -10.19
C LEU A 17 7.14 -1.17 -11.32
N GLY A 18 5.92 -0.65 -11.54
CA GLY A 18 5.05 -1.13 -12.62
C GLY A 18 5.70 -1.03 -14.01
N LYS A 19 6.39 0.10 -14.30
CA LYS A 19 7.13 0.25 -15.56
C LYS A 19 8.30 -0.74 -15.68
N TYR A 20 8.98 -1.01 -14.57
CA TYR A 20 10.05 -2.00 -14.55
C TYR A 20 9.50 -3.39 -14.85
N LEU A 21 8.46 -3.83 -14.18
CA LEU A 21 7.80 -5.12 -14.40
C LEU A 21 7.21 -5.25 -15.81
N TYR A 22 6.62 -4.17 -16.34
CA TYR A 22 6.10 -4.14 -17.70
C TYR A 22 7.19 -4.43 -18.75
N ARG A 23 8.39 -3.86 -18.59
CA ARG A 23 9.53 -4.13 -19.46
C ARG A 23 10.03 -5.57 -19.39
N HIS A 24 9.65 -6.29 -18.34
CA HIS A 24 9.96 -7.70 -18.12
C HIS A 24 8.77 -8.64 -18.41
N GLY A 25 7.78 -8.17 -19.17
CA GLY A 25 6.69 -8.99 -19.68
C GLY A 25 5.42 -9.03 -18.82
N TYR A 26 5.37 -8.33 -17.70
CA TYR A 26 4.17 -8.32 -16.84
C TYR A 26 3.19 -7.21 -17.22
N THR A 27 1.91 -7.55 -17.34
CA THR A 27 0.84 -6.53 -17.33
C THR A 27 0.65 -6.02 -15.91
N CYS A 28 0.69 -4.68 -15.73
CA CYS A 28 0.56 -4.04 -14.43
C CYS A 28 -0.64 -3.09 -14.40
N TYR A 29 -1.40 -3.13 -13.31
CA TYR A 29 -2.51 -2.22 -13.06
C TYR A 29 -2.39 -1.59 -11.68
N GLY A 30 -2.50 -0.26 -11.61
CA GLY A 30 -2.44 0.52 -10.36
C GLY A 30 -3.72 1.36 -10.21
N PRO A 31 -4.74 0.91 -9.47
CA PRO A 31 -5.95 1.69 -9.23
C PRO A 31 -5.66 2.90 -8.33
N HIS A 32 -6.53 3.91 -8.41
CA HIS A 32 -6.64 4.92 -7.36
C HIS A 32 -7.78 4.54 -6.42
N TYR A 33 -7.57 4.74 -5.12
CA TYR A 33 -8.65 4.60 -4.15
C TYR A 33 -9.54 5.84 -4.13
N SER A 34 -10.80 5.67 -3.82
CA SER A 34 -11.75 6.76 -3.59
C SER A 34 -11.16 7.80 -2.63
N GLY A 35 -11.29 9.08 -2.99
CA GLY A 35 -10.74 10.18 -2.20
C GLY A 35 -9.24 10.43 -2.31
N HIS A 36 -8.48 9.58 -3.03
CA HIS A 36 -7.05 9.79 -3.28
C HIS A 36 -6.81 10.47 -4.64
N ALA A 37 -5.71 11.21 -4.75
CA ALA A 37 -5.35 12.02 -5.93
C ALA A 37 -6.41 13.09 -6.32
N VAL A 38 -7.23 13.50 -5.39
CA VAL A 38 -8.29 14.50 -5.49
C VAL A 38 -8.22 15.44 -4.27
N PRO A 39 -8.95 16.57 -4.23
CA PRO A 39 -8.90 17.48 -3.10
C PRO A 39 -9.09 16.79 -1.73
N PRO A 40 -8.30 17.18 -0.70
CA PRO A 40 -8.28 16.52 0.62
C PRO A 40 -9.64 16.42 1.32
N GLU A 41 -10.58 17.30 0.97
CA GLU A 41 -11.97 17.26 1.44
C GLU A 41 -12.68 15.94 1.03
N GLN A 42 -12.27 15.35 -0.08
CA GLN A 42 -12.81 14.07 -0.53
C GLN A 42 -12.14 12.89 0.21
N LEU A 43 -10.83 12.98 0.49
CA LEU A 43 -10.12 11.95 1.26
C LEU A 43 -10.78 11.73 2.62
N VAL A 44 -11.10 12.80 3.36
CA VAL A 44 -11.68 12.70 4.70
C VAL A 44 -13.16 12.27 4.72
N ARG A 45 -13.78 12.09 3.54
CA ARG A 45 -15.15 11.54 3.39
C ARG A 45 -15.14 10.06 3.05
N THR A 46 -13.98 9.49 2.78
CA THR A 46 -13.80 8.08 2.45
C THR A 46 -13.00 7.38 3.55
N GLY A 47 -12.93 6.07 3.50
CA GLY A 47 -12.21 5.29 4.48
C GLY A 47 -11.83 3.90 3.99
N PRO A 48 -11.24 3.07 4.86
CA PRO A 48 -10.75 1.73 4.50
C PRO A 48 -11.79 0.82 3.84
N ALA A 49 -13.06 0.97 4.16
CA ALA A 49 -14.14 0.19 3.54
C ALA A 49 -14.32 0.57 2.06
N ASP A 50 -14.34 1.87 1.74
CA ASP A 50 -14.46 2.36 0.36
C ASP A 50 -13.24 1.94 -0.46
N TRP A 51 -12.04 2.10 0.10
CA TRP A 51 -10.79 1.73 -0.57
C TRP A 51 -10.68 0.22 -0.82
N TRP A 52 -11.21 -0.59 0.11
CA TRP A 52 -11.30 -2.04 -0.10
C TRP A 52 -12.25 -2.40 -1.25
N VAL A 53 -13.33 -1.68 -1.41
CA VAL A 53 -14.23 -1.83 -2.57
C VAL A 53 -13.47 -1.53 -3.87
N ASP A 54 -12.64 -0.48 -3.89
CA ASP A 54 -11.83 -0.13 -5.06
C ASP A 54 -10.78 -1.22 -5.38
N VAL A 55 -10.12 -1.78 -4.37
CA VAL A 55 -9.21 -2.94 -4.54
C VAL A 55 -9.97 -4.15 -5.10
N THR A 56 -11.16 -4.45 -4.58
CA THR A 56 -11.98 -5.55 -5.05
C THR A 56 -12.42 -5.36 -6.51
N ARG A 57 -12.78 -4.12 -6.88
CA ARG A 57 -13.08 -3.75 -8.27
C ARG A 57 -11.87 -3.93 -9.18
N ALA A 58 -10.69 -3.57 -8.71
CA ALA A 58 -9.45 -3.72 -9.47
C ALA A 58 -9.11 -5.19 -9.74
N VAL A 59 -9.26 -6.08 -8.75
CA VAL A 59 -9.10 -7.53 -8.94
C VAL A 59 -10.11 -8.06 -9.97
N ARG A 60 -11.38 -7.67 -9.84
CA ARG A 60 -12.44 -8.08 -10.76
C ARG A 60 -12.16 -7.57 -12.19
N PHE A 61 -11.75 -6.31 -12.32
CA PHE A 61 -11.40 -5.71 -13.62
C PHE A 61 -10.30 -6.50 -14.32
N LEU A 62 -9.21 -6.85 -13.62
CA LEU A 62 -8.15 -7.66 -14.21
C LEU A 62 -8.64 -9.04 -14.69
N LYS A 63 -9.45 -9.73 -13.87
CA LYS A 63 -10.03 -11.03 -14.27
C LYS A 63 -10.92 -10.91 -15.51
N GLN A 64 -11.77 -9.88 -15.58
CA GLN A 64 -12.62 -9.60 -16.73
C GLN A 64 -11.83 -9.20 -17.98
N ALA A 65 -10.68 -8.56 -17.80
CA ALA A 65 -9.76 -8.20 -18.89
C ALA A 65 -8.90 -9.38 -19.40
N GLY A 66 -9.16 -10.60 -18.93
CA GLY A 66 -8.47 -11.80 -19.41
C GLY A 66 -7.19 -12.16 -18.63
N TYR A 67 -7.02 -11.60 -17.44
CA TYR A 67 -5.89 -11.93 -16.53
C TYR A 67 -6.41 -12.69 -15.29
N PRO A 68 -6.68 -14.02 -15.40
CA PRO A 68 -7.19 -14.80 -14.28
C PRO A 68 -6.18 -14.94 -13.16
N GLU A 69 -4.90 -15.06 -13.52
CA GLU A 69 -3.79 -15.25 -12.59
C GLU A 69 -3.18 -13.90 -12.20
N ILE A 70 -3.29 -13.52 -10.92
CA ILE A 70 -2.92 -12.20 -10.43
C ILE A 70 -1.97 -12.35 -9.25
N ALA A 71 -0.85 -11.62 -9.28
CA ALA A 71 -0.09 -11.29 -8.07
C ALA A 71 -0.41 -9.87 -7.62
N VAL A 72 -0.39 -9.61 -6.30
CA VAL A 72 -0.74 -8.31 -5.74
C VAL A 72 0.44 -7.76 -4.94
N GLY A 73 0.92 -6.58 -5.31
CA GLY A 73 1.95 -5.85 -4.57
C GLY A 73 1.43 -4.51 -4.06
N GLY A 74 1.90 -4.07 -2.90
CA GLY A 74 1.49 -2.78 -2.38
C GLY A 74 2.45 -2.14 -1.39
N LEU A 75 2.42 -0.80 -1.34
CA LEU A 75 3.21 0.03 -0.45
C LEU A 75 2.37 0.53 0.72
N SER A 76 2.87 0.41 1.95
CA SER A 76 2.24 0.97 3.17
C SER A 76 0.78 0.46 3.31
N LEU A 77 -0.24 1.33 3.23
CA LEU A 77 -1.65 0.91 3.16
C LEU A 77 -1.89 -0.12 2.04
N GLY A 78 -1.27 0.08 0.87
CA GLY A 78 -1.31 -0.90 -0.22
C GLY A 78 -0.70 -2.24 0.17
N GLY A 79 0.35 -2.24 1.01
CA GLY A 79 0.92 -3.44 1.61
C GLY A 79 -0.05 -4.15 2.54
N VAL A 80 -0.79 -3.41 3.36
CA VAL A 80 -1.88 -3.97 4.18
C VAL A 80 -2.97 -4.59 3.30
N PHE A 81 -3.33 -3.93 2.20
CA PHE A 81 -4.30 -4.49 1.26
C PHE A 81 -3.75 -5.69 0.48
N SER A 82 -2.46 -5.74 0.17
CA SER A 82 -1.86 -6.94 -0.46
C SER A 82 -1.96 -8.15 0.47
N LEU A 83 -1.68 -7.98 1.78
CA LEU A 83 -1.91 -9.00 2.80
C LEU A 83 -3.39 -9.42 2.85
N LYS A 84 -4.31 -8.46 2.85
CA LYS A 84 -5.75 -8.75 2.83
C LYS A 84 -6.17 -9.51 1.57
N CYS A 85 -5.62 -9.19 0.41
CA CYS A 85 -5.84 -9.94 -0.82
C CYS A 85 -5.38 -11.40 -0.69
N GLY A 86 -4.25 -11.65 -0.02
CA GLY A 86 -3.69 -12.99 0.16
C GLY A 86 -4.57 -13.99 0.88
N TYR A 87 -5.48 -13.52 1.76
CA TYR A 87 -6.46 -14.40 2.42
C TYR A 87 -7.89 -14.25 1.91
N THR A 88 -8.14 -13.29 1.01
CA THR A 88 -9.51 -13.03 0.51
C THR A 88 -9.72 -13.55 -0.91
N PHE A 89 -8.69 -13.49 -1.74
CA PHE A 89 -8.76 -13.87 -3.16
C PHE A 89 -7.79 -15.00 -3.48
N SER A 90 -8.14 -15.79 -4.50
CA SER A 90 -7.16 -16.65 -5.15
C SER A 90 -6.20 -15.76 -5.95
N VAL A 91 -4.97 -15.59 -5.42
CA VAL A 91 -3.87 -14.84 -6.04
C VAL A 91 -2.62 -15.71 -6.05
N LYS A 92 -1.74 -15.51 -7.02
CA LYS A 92 -0.52 -16.33 -7.17
C LYS A 92 0.56 -15.99 -6.12
N GLY A 93 0.54 -14.78 -5.61
CA GLY A 93 1.46 -14.34 -4.56
C GLY A 93 1.20 -12.89 -4.17
N ILE A 94 1.80 -12.49 -3.06
CA ILE A 94 1.68 -11.13 -2.52
C ILE A 94 3.05 -10.51 -2.27
N VAL A 95 3.15 -9.19 -2.49
CA VAL A 95 4.31 -8.36 -2.13
C VAL A 95 3.84 -7.28 -1.17
N SER A 96 4.30 -7.32 0.07
CA SER A 96 3.97 -6.34 1.11
C SER A 96 5.18 -5.46 1.40
N MET A 97 5.11 -4.17 1.02
CA MET A 97 6.21 -3.22 1.15
C MET A 97 5.90 -2.19 2.22
N CYS A 98 6.73 -2.10 3.27
CA CYS A 98 6.59 -1.17 4.39
C CYS A 98 5.16 -1.12 4.96
N ALA A 99 4.53 -2.28 5.16
CA ALA A 99 3.18 -2.37 5.67
C ALA A 99 3.16 -2.31 7.21
N PRO A 100 2.33 -1.45 7.82
CA PRO A 100 2.18 -1.43 9.27
C PRO A 100 1.49 -2.72 9.77
N ALA A 101 2.01 -3.28 10.87
CA ALA A 101 1.41 -4.41 11.59
C ALA A 101 0.84 -4.01 12.95
N TYR A 102 1.07 -2.78 13.38
CA TYR A 102 0.60 -2.22 14.65
C TYR A 102 -0.24 -0.97 14.42
N ARG A 103 -0.93 -0.56 15.49
CA ARG A 103 -1.46 0.80 15.56
C ARG A 103 -0.28 1.76 15.66
N GLU A 104 -0.06 2.52 14.62
CA GLU A 104 1.00 3.51 14.54
C GLU A 104 0.77 4.71 15.47
N ASN A 105 1.83 5.49 15.72
CA ASN A 105 1.74 6.72 16.47
C ASN A 105 0.78 7.70 15.76
N GLY A 106 -0.39 7.89 16.33
CA GLY A 106 -1.46 8.71 15.77
C GLY A 106 -1.03 10.15 15.48
N ASP A 107 -0.12 10.72 16.28
CA ASP A 107 0.36 12.09 16.07
C ASP A 107 1.25 12.21 14.82
N ARG A 108 2.05 11.19 14.53
CA ARG A 108 2.89 11.17 13.33
C ARG A 108 2.02 11.08 12.06
N LEU A 109 1.07 10.16 12.06
CA LEU A 109 0.13 10.01 10.95
C LEU A 109 -0.74 11.26 10.78
N TYR A 110 -1.23 11.83 11.86
CA TYR A 110 -2.02 13.06 11.85
C TYR A 110 -1.24 14.22 11.20
N ARG A 111 0.02 14.45 11.63
CA ARG A 111 0.89 15.46 11.01
C ARG A 111 1.19 15.16 9.54
N GLY A 112 1.34 13.88 9.18
CA GLY A 112 1.50 13.45 7.80
C GLY A 112 0.31 13.83 6.93
N VAL A 113 -0.91 13.62 7.42
CA VAL A 113 -2.15 14.01 6.72
C VAL A 113 -2.25 15.53 6.58
N LEU A 114 -1.96 16.29 7.63
CA LEU A 114 -1.97 17.76 7.54
C LEU A 114 -0.97 18.26 6.49
N ARG A 115 0.26 17.74 6.49
CA ARG A 115 1.28 18.10 5.49
C ARG A 115 0.83 17.76 4.06
N TYR A 116 0.18 16.60 3.87
CA TYR A 116 -0.40 16.25 2.58
C TYR A 116 -1.46 17.29 2.15
N MET A 117 -2.37 17.66 3.05
CA MET A 117 -3.41 18.66 2.78
C MET A 117 -2.80 20.02 2.40
N GLU A 118 -1.83 20.49 3.18
CA GLU A 118 -1.11 21.74 2.91
C GLU A 118 -0.43 21.71 1.55
N THR A 119 0.31 20.65 1.26
CA THR A 119 1.02 20.46 -0.01
C THR A 119 0.04 20.47 -1.19
N TYR A 120 -1.07 19.75 -1.07
CA TYR A 120 -2.09 19.70 -2.11
C TYR A 120 -2.67 21.09 -2.39
N LYS A 121 -3.04 21.83 -1.33
CA LYS A 121 -3.61 23.18 -1.43
C LYS A 121 -2.61 24.19 -2.03
N HIS A 122 -1.31 24.03 -1.75
CA HIS A 122 -0.27 24.82 -2.44
C HIS A 122 -0.23 24.54 -3.93
N TYR A 123 -0.39 23.28 -4.36
CA TYR A 123 -0.51 22.94 -5.79
C TYR A 123 -1.76 23.52 -6.45
N GLU A 124 -2.84 23.73 -5.70
CA GLU A 124 -4.02 24.48 -6.18
C GLU A 124 -3.78 25.99 -6.30
N GLY A 125 -2.61 26.51 -5.93
CA GLY A 125 -2.26 27.93 -5.98
C GLY A 125 -2.88 28.77 -4.87
N LYS A 126 -3.36 28.17 -3.78
CA LYS A 126 -4.00 28.86 -2.67
C LYS A 126 -2.99 29.57 -1.79
N LYS A 127 -3.44 30.68 -1.18
CA LYS A 127 -2.65 31.47 -0.21
C LYS A 127 -2.62 30.78 1.16
N PRO A 128 -1.60 31.02 2.01
CA PRO A 128 -1.49 30.39 3.32
C PRO A 128 -2.74 30.56 4.22
N GLU A 129 -3.38 31.72 4.19
CA GLU A 129 -4.57 32.01 5.00
C GLU A 129 -5.79 31.20 4.54
N GLU A 130 -5.93 31.02 3.22
CA GLU A 130 -6.98 30.18 2.62
C GLU A 130 -6.77 28.71 2.99
N ILE A 131 -5.51 28.25 2.88
CA ILE A 131 -5.09 26.88 3.25
C ILE A 131 -5.43 26.59 4.72
N ALA A 132 -5.02 27.48 5.64
CA ALA A 132 -5.29 27.34 7.05
C ALA A 132 -6.80 27.26 7.34
N THR A 133 -7.59 28.12 6.67
CA THR A 133 -9.05 28.15 6.81
C THR A 133 -9.70 26.86 6.31
N GLU A 134 -9.32 26.38 5.15
CA GLU A 134 -9.88 25.15 4.56
C GLU A 134 -9.50 23.90 5.36
N ILE A 135 -8.25 23.78 5.80
CA ILE A 135 -7.82 22.68 6.66
C ILE A 135 -8.56 22.71 8.01
N ALA A 136 -8.75 23.88 8.61
CA ALA A 136 -9.48 24.02 9.88
C ALA A 136 -10.91 23.45 9.81
N ARG A 137 -11.56 23.54 8.64
CA ARG A 137 -12.93 23.01 8.42
C ARG A 137 -13.01 21.49 8.40
N ILE A 138 -11.93 20.80 8.05
CA ILE A 138 -11.93 19.35 7.82
C ILE A 138 -11.03 18.55 8.78
N ARG A 139 -10.13 19.21 9.50
CA ARG A 139 -9.14 18.54 10.38
C ARG A 139 -9.75 17.65 11.46
N ASN A 140 -10.98 17.98 11.92
CA ASN A 140 -11.72 17.17 12.90
C ASN A 140 -12.13 15.80 12.35
N LYS A 141 -12.11 15.60 11.03
CA LYS A 141 -12.39 14.31 10.37
C LYS A 141 -11.17 13.40 10.29
N ILE A 142 -9.96 13.92 10.54
CA ILE A 142 -8.73 13.13 10.49
C ILE A 142 -8.68 12.06 11.59
N PRO A 143 -8.96 12.36 12.88
CA PRO A 143 -8.88 11.34 13.93
C PRO A 143 -9.79 10.12 13.69
N PRO A 144 -11.08 10.27 13.32
CA PRO A 144 -11.92 9.11 13.03
C PRO A 144 -11.42 8.32 11.80
N LEU A 145 -10.86 8.97 10.77
CA LEU A 145 -10.26 8.29 9.62
C LEU A 145 -9.05 7.45 10.05
N LEU A 146 -8.14 8.00 10.87
CA LEU A 146 -6.99 7.27 11.39
C LEU A 146 -7.40 6.12 12.32
N ALA A 147 -8.47 6.29 13.11
CA ALA A 147 -9.03 5.22 13.92
C ALA A 147 -9.57 4.07 13.05
N ALA A 148 -10.26 4.38 11.95
CA ALA A 148 -10.72 3.37 10.99
C ALA A 148 -9.53 2.63 10.32
N MET A 149 -8.45 3.34 9.98
CA MET A 149 -7.23 2.72 9.47
C MET A 149 -6.58 1.78 10.49
N ALA A 150 -6.50 2.19 11.75
CA ALA A 150 -6.00 1.33 12.82
C ALA A 150 -6.85 0.06 12.97
N GLY A 151 -8.17 0.17 12.81
CA GLY A 151 -9.09 -0.97 12.76
C GLY A 151 -8.81 -1.91 11.60
N LEU A 152 -8.54 -1.39 10.40
CA LEU A 152 -8.14 -2.20 9.25
C LEU A 152 -6.83 -2.96 9.53
N ILE A 153 -5.80 -2.27 10.01
CA ILE A 153 -4.49 -2.88 10.32
C ILE A 153 -4.67 -4.01 11.35
N HIS A 154 -5.43 -3.76 12.41
CA HIS A 154 -5.72 -4.75 13.44
C HIS A 154 -6.44 -5.98 12.86
N MET A 155 -7.49 -5.75 12.04
CA MET A 155 -8.23 -6.84 11.40
C MET A 155 -7.31 -7.67 10.48
N VAL A 156 -6.46 -7.03 9.67
CA VAL A 156 -5.53 -7.74 8.77
C VAL A 156 -4.53 -8.55 9.59
N ARG A 157 -3.97 -7.96 10.65
CA ARG A 157 -3.05 -8.66 11.55
C ARG A 157 -3.66 -9.93 12.15
N GLN A 158 -4.91 -9.88 12.62
CA GLN A 158 -5.62 -11.05 13.16
C GLN A 158 -5.85 -12.16 12.13
N ASN A 159 -5.74 -11.84 10.84
CA ASN A 159 -5.96 -12.79 9.75
C ASN A 159 -4.68 -13.21 9.01
N LEU A 160 -3.48 -12.79 9.46
CA LEU A 160 -2.22 -13.13 8.81
C LEU A 160 -2.03 -14.65 8.68
N GLY A 161 -2.40 -15.43 9.72
CA GLY A 161 -2.33 -16.89 9.69
C GLY A 161 -3.23 -17.58 8.64
N ARG A 162 -4.07 -16.82 7.92
CA ARG A 162 -4.86 -17.32 6.80
C ARG A 162 -4.18 -17.10 5.45
N ILE A 163 -2.97 -16.54 5.42
CA ILE A 163 -2.19 -16.31 4.20
C ILE A 163 -1.31 -17.53 3.97
N TYR A 164 -1.65 -18.33 2.94
CA TYR A 164 -0.90 -19.50 2.50
C TYR A 164 -0.20 -19.30 1.16
N VAL A 165 -0.58 -18.26 0.41
CA VAL A 165 0.02 -17.93 -0.88
C VAL A 165 1.47 -17.45 -0.72
N PRO A 166 2.35 -17.65 -1.71
CA PRO A 166 3.70 -17.10 -1.69
C PRO A 166 3.74 -15.62 -1.32
N ALA A 167 4.69 -15.23 -0.49
CA ALA A 167 4.75 -13.87 0.05
C ALA A 167 6.16 -13.30 0.08
N PHE A 168 6.33 -12.09 -0.45
CA PHE A 168 7.54 -11.28 -0.31
C PHE A 168 7.26 -10.05 0.54
N ILE A 169 7.96 -9.94 1.68
CA ILE A 169 7.88 -8.81 2.59
C ILE A 169 9.14 -7.96 2.40
N ALA A 170 8.98 -6.70 2.02
CA ALA A 170 10.06 -5.73 1.85
C ALA A 170 9.92 -4.62 2.89
N GLN A 171 10.96 -4.38 3.69
CA GLN A 171 10.94 -3.37 4.74
C GLN A 171 12.14 -2.44 4.67
N ALA A 172 11.90 -1.15 4.75
CA ALA A 172 12.94 -0.13 4.88
C ALA A 172 13.42 -0.06 6.33
N SER A 173 14.74 -0.16 6.55
CA SER A 173 15.32 -0.08 7.90
C SER A 173 15.23 1.34 8.49
N ARG A 174 15.20 2.36 7.63
CA ARG A 174 15.09 3.78 8.03
C ARG A 174 13.67 4.32 7.85
N ASP A 175 12.67 3.47 8.06
CA ASP A 175 11.28 3.87 7.95
C ASP A 175 10.92 4.89 9.04
N GLU A 176 10.59 6.11 8.61
CA GLU A 176 10.26 7.23 9.48
C GLU A 176 8.76 7.35 9.76
N MET A 177 7.92 6.55 9.08
CA MET A 177 6.46 6.64 9.17
C MET A 177 5.85 5.56 10.06
N ILE A 178 6.36 4.33 9.99
CA ILE A 178 5.86 3.18 10.73
C ILE A 178 6.97 2.54 11.57
N ASP A 179 6.60 1.66 12.49
CA ASP A 179 7.57 0.80 13.20
C ASP A 179 8.02 -0.33 12.27
N PRO A 180 9.31 -0.35 11.84
CA PRO A 180 9.81 -1.37 10.92
C PRO A 180 9.71 -2.80 11.48
N SER A 181 9.71 -2.98 12.80
CA SER A 181 9.61 -4.31 13.45
C SER A 181 8.33 -5.05 13.10
N GLY A 182 7.30 -4.33 12.64
CA GLY A 182 6.06 -4.90 12.12
C GLY A 182 6.27 -5.91 10.99
N ALA A 183 7.32 -5.75 10.19
CA ALA A 183 7.66 -6.70 9.12
C ALA A 183 7.99 -8.10 9.66
N ASN A 184 8.65 -8.20 10.82
CA ASN A 184 8.92 -9.47 11.47
C ASN A 184 7.62 -10.18 11.88
N ILE A 185 6.64 -9.44 12.41
CA ILE A 185 5.34 -9.99 12.77
C ILE A 185 4.64 -10.54 11.54
N ILE A 186 4.56 -9.73 10.47
CA ILE A 186 3.96 -10.17 9.21
C ILE A 186 4.63 -11.47 8.75
N TYR A 187 5.96 -11.49 8.72
CA TYR A 187 6.73 -12.66 8.28
C TYR A 187 6.46 -13.88 9.15
N HIS A 188 6.43 -13.74 10.49
CA HIS A 188 6.22 -14.86 11.40
C HIS A 188 4.78 -15.38 11.37
N ASP A 189 3.79 -14.49 11.31
CA ASP A 189 2.38 -14.83 11.50
C ASP A 189 1.72 -15.35 10.21
N ILE A 190 2.29 -15.11 9.01
CA ILE A 190 1.77 -15.72 7.78
C ILE A 190 2.14 -17.20 7.69
N HIS A 191 1.19 -18.04 7.25
CA HIS A 191 1.38 -19.49 7.14
C HIS A 191 1.88 -19.96 5.77
N SER A 192 2.26 -19.04 4.88
CA SER A 192 2.93 -19.39 3.62
C SER A 192 4.20 -20.19 3.88
N THR A 193 4.39 -21.30 3.16
CA THR A 193 5.64 -22.08 3.15
C THR A 193 6.69 -21.46 2.24
N GLN A 194 6.28 -20.61 1.29
CA GLN A 194 7.14 -19.86 0.38
C GLN A 194 7.07 -18.37 0.75
N LYS A 195 7.85 -17.95 1.74
CA LYS A 195 7.88 -16.57 2.20
C LYS A 195 9.30 -16.06 2.37
N GLN A 196 9.49 -14.77 2.07
CA GLN A 196 10.76 -14.07 2.18
C GLN A 196 10.56 -12.73 2.88
N LEU A 197 11.52 -12.32 3.72
CA LEU A 197 11.63 -10.99 4.30
C LEU A 197 12.96 -10.40 3.90
N LYS A 198 12.94 -9.20 3.30
CA LYS A 198 14.15 -8.47 2.93
C LYS A 198 14.14 -7.06 3.49
N TRP A 199 15.25 -6.67 4.11
CA TRP A 199 15.50 -5.35 4.63
C TRP A 199 16.27 -4.49 3.64
N TYR A 200 15.92 -3.21 3.56
CA TYR A 200 16.56 -2.19 2.71
C TYR A 200 17.14 -1.11 3.63
N GLU A 201 18.45 -1.17 3.80
CA GLU A 201 19.16 -0.47 4.88
C GLU A 201 19.25 1.06 4.70
N LYS A 202 19.14 1.55 3.46
CA LYS A 202 19.35 2.95 3.10
C LYS A 202 18.05 3.67 2.73
N SER A 203 16.93 2.95 2.69
CA SER A 203 15.65 3.48 2.24
C SER A 203 14.77 3.89 3.42
N GLY A 204 13.96 4.93 3.21
CA GLY A 204 12.84 5.32 4.08
C GLY A 204 11.53 4.69 3.65
N HIS A 205 10.41 5.16 4.22
CA HIS A 205 9.08 4.58 4.07
C HIS A 205 8.63 4.35 2.62
N VAL A 206 8.83 5.33 1.74
CA VAL A 206 8.44 5.21 0.32
C VAL A 206 9.54 4.46 -0.46
N ILE A 207 9.74 3.21 -0.10
CA ILE A 207 10.82 2.35 -0.60
C ILE A 207 10.82 2.21 -2.13
N THR A 208 9.63 2.28 -2.76
CA THR A 208 9.43 2.21 -4.21
C THR A 208 10.05 3.37 -4.99
N LEU A 209 10.31 4.49 -4.31
CA LEU A 209 10.96 5.68 -4.86
C LEU A 209 12.31 5.99 -4.18
N GLY A 210 12.67 5.20 -3.17
CA GLY A 210 13.88 5.37 -2.35
C GLY A 210 15.19 5.09 -3.11
N THR A 211 16.29 5.23 -2.37
CA THR A 211 17.65 5.04 -2.91
C THR A 211 17.91 3.62 -3.41
N GLU A 212 17.26 2.62 -2.80
CA GLU A 212 17.41 1.21 -3.16
C GLU A 212 16.27 0.70 -4.07
N LYS A 213 15.48 1.60 -4.68
CA LYS A 213 14.37 1.20 -5.55
C LYS A 213 14.76 0.25 -6.68
N ALA A 214 15.97 0.40 -7.25
CA ALA A 214 16.42 -0.49 -8.33
C ALA A 214 16.59 -1.93 -7.81
N MET A 215 17.15 -2.10 -6.63
CA MET A 215 17.27 -3.39 -5.96
C MET A 215 15.90 -3.97 -5.61
N LEU A 216 15.00 -3.15 -5.05
CA LEU A 216 13.62 -3.57 -4.78
C LEU A 216 12.91 -4.05 -6.04
N HIS A 217 13.06 -3.35 -7.17
CA HIS A 217 12.44 -3.75 -8.43
C HIS A 217 12.94 -5.11 -8.91
N GLN A 218 14.26 -5.38 -8.80
CA GLN A 218 14.85 -6.67 -9.13
C GLN A 218 14.35 -7.79 -8.21
N ASP A 219 14.28 -7.52 -6.90
CA ASP A 219 13.82 -8.51 -5.92
C ASP A 219 12.34 -8.86 -6.12
N VAL A 220 11.49 -7.85 -6.37
CA VAL A 220 10.07 -8.09 -6.68
C VAL A 220 9.94 -8.89 -7.98
N TYR A 221 10.71 -8.56 -9.00
CA TYR A 221 10.72 -9.32 -10.25
C TYR A 221 11.15 -10.76 -10.02
N ALA A 222 12.26 -10.99 -9.31
CA ALA A 222 12.74 -12.34 -9.00
C ALA A 222 11.71 -13.16 -8.20
N PHE A 223 11.00 -12.52 -7.26
CA PHE A 223 9.90 -13.16 -6.55
C PHE A 223 8.77 -13.55 -7.51
N LEU A 224 8.36 -12.65 -8.42
CA LEU A 224 7.30 -12.95 -9.40
C LEU A 224 7.68 -14.09 -10.34
N GLU A 225 8.96 -14.19 -10.76
CA GLU A 225 9.47 -15.30 -11.57
C GLU A 225 9.48 -16.64 -10.82
N SER A 226 9.50 -16.61 -9.49
CA SER A 226 9.44 -17.83 -8.67
C SER A 226 8.02 -18.38 -8.48
N LEU A 227 7.00 -17.66 -8.94
CA LEU A 227 5.60 -18.06 -8.81
C LEU A 227 5.19 -19.04 -9.90
N ASP A 228 4.30 -19.96 -9.55
CA ASP A 228 3.64 -20.82 -10.53
C ASP A 228 2.47 -20.05 -11.20
N TRP A 229 2.70 -19.63 -12.44
CA TRP A 229 1.73 -18.93 -13.28
C TRP A 229 0.83 -19.86 -14.11
N SER A 230 0.90 -21.18 -13.91
CA SER A 230 -0.03 -22.10 -14.55
C SER A 230 -1.49 -21.75 -14.22
N VAL A 231 -2.33 -21.82 -15.21
CA VAL A 231 -3.77 -21.57 -15.04
C VAL A 231 -4.35 -22.74 -14.25
N SER A 232 -4.90 -22.43 -13.08
CA SER A 232 -5.52 -23.40 -12.17
C SER A 232 -7.02 -23.57 -12.49
#